data_aae6571bc36eefdf4ff62b2c47e95c0e
#
_entry.id   aae6571bc36eefdf4ff62b2c47e95c0e
#
_cell.length_a   1.000
_cell.length_b   1.000
_cell.length_c   1.000
_cell.angle_alpha   90.00
_cell.angle_beta   90.00
_cell.angle_gamma   90.00
#
_symmetry.space_group_name_H-M   'P 1'
#
loop_
_entity.id
_entity.type
_entity.pdbx_description
1 polymer ?
#
loop_
_entity_poly.entity_id
_entity_poly.type
_entity_poly.pdbx_seq_one_letter_code
_entity_poly.pdbx_strand_id
1 'polypeptide(L)'
;SEMCIRDSYESEIGRFKNAIIPDVETSKELLPEVKNLLKGKENEKILLYCTGGIRCEKASSYLIKSGFKDVSQLRGGIIQYAHDIKRNDMKSKFRGKNFVFDDRLGERITDDVLSFCHICGDSCDDHTDCKNDACHILFIQCEKCKKLYNGCCSIECQDFAALPIKQQKKLRKDPERIISRTFFDSRIKPRMDT
;
A
#
# COMPACT_ATOMS: atom_id res chain seq x y z
N SER A 1 -21.08 -6.73 2.42
CA SER A 1 -19.99 -5.97 1.76
C SER A 1 -18.65 -6.25 2.42
N GLU A 2 -17.60 -6.48 1.62
CA GLU A 2 -16.21 -6.65 2.10
C GLU A 2 -15.48 -5.33 1.90
N MET A 3 -14.90 -4.80 2.98
CA MET A 3 -14.24 -3.50 2.99
C MET A 3 -12.76 -3.63 3.36
N CYS A 4 -11.89 -3.10 2.53
CA CYS A 4 -10.46 -3.01 2.79
C CYS A 4 -10.18 -1.83 3.75
N ILE A 5 -9.56 -2.11 4.90
CA ILE A 5 -9.11 -1.09 5.85
C ILE A 5 -7.59 -0.95 5.74
N ARG A 6 -7.12 -0.63 4.55
CA ARG A 6 -5.71 -0.44 4.22
C ARG A 6 -5.53 0.73 3.26
N ASP A 7 -4.34 1.29 3.25
CA ASP A 7 -3.97 2.33 2.32
C ASP A 7 -3.93 1.82 0.86
N SER A 8 -4.07 2.71 -0.11
CA SER A 8 -4.19 2.36 -1.53
C SER A 8 -2.98 1.57 -2.04
N TYR A 9 -1.76 1.93 -1.64
CA TYR A 9 -0.54 1.22 -2.05
C TYR A 9 -0.49 -0.24 -1.58
N GLU A 10 -1.06 -0.56 -0.40
CA GLU A 10 -1.16 -1.94 0.08
C GLU A 10 -2.13 -2.75 -0.77
N SER A 11 -3.27 -2.14 -1.13
CA SER A 11 -4.33 -2.78 -1.91
C SER A 11 -3.96 -2.95 -3.38
N GLU A 12 -3.02 -2.16 -3.87
CA GLU A 12 -2.53 -2.21 -5.24
C GLU A 12 -1.90 -3.56 -5.56
N ILE A 13 -1.12 -4.14 -4.63
CA ILE A 13 -0.44 -5.43 -4.83
C ILE A 13 -1.22 -6.65 -4.34
N GLY A 14 -2.26 -6.46 -3.52
CA GLY A 14 -3.07 -7.58 -3.05
C GLY A 14 -4.35 -7.19 -2.35
N ARG A 15 -5.43 -7.93 -2.62
CA ARG A 15 -6.77 -7.68 -2.08
C ARG A 15 -7.67 -8.90 -2.19
N PHE A 16 -8.73 -8.94 -1.38
CA PHE A 16 -9.80 -9.92 -1.58
C PHE A 16 -10.59 -9.61 -2.86
N LYS A 17 -11.05 -10.65 -3.53
CA LYS A 17 -11.92 -10.53 -4.70
C LYS A 17 -13.20 -9.77 -4.31
N ASN A 18 -13.55 -8.76 -5.10
CA ASN A 18 -14.73 -7.90 -4.90
C ASN A 18 -14.69 -7.00 -3.65
N ALA A 19 -13.55 -6.85 -2.99
CA ALA A 19 -13.44 -5.93 -1.87
C ALA A 19 -13.59 -4.47 -2.33
N ILE A 20 -14.34 -3.68 -1.56
CA ILE A 20 -14.39 -2.23 -1.71
C ILE A 20 -13.09 -1.67 -1.16
N ILE A 21 -12.39 -0.88 -1.97
CA ILE A 21 -11.10 -0.30 -1.64
C ILE A 21 -11.27 1.21 -1.53
N PRO A 22 -11.08 1.81 -0.34
CA PRO A 22 -11.08 3.25 -0.20
C PRO A 22 -9.92 3.88 -0.98
N ASP A 23 -10.21 4.95 -1.70
CA ASP A 23 -9.20 5.74 -2.40
C ASP A 23 -8.71 6.88 -1.51
N VAL A 24 -7.81 6.56 -0.59
CA VAL A 24 -7.27 7.49 0.42
C VAL A 24 -5.75 7.40 0.50
N GLU A 25 -5.12 8.53 0.80
CA GLU A 25 -3.67 8.62 0.99
C GLU A 25 -3.26 8.44 2.44
N THR A 26 -4.10 8.87 3.37
CA THR A 26 -3.78 8.87 4.79
C THR A 26 -4.80 8.12 5.62
N SER A 27 -4.33 7.51 6.71
CA SER A 27 -5.20 6.84 7.68
C SER A 27 -6.24 7.77 8.35
N LYS A 28 -6.05 9.09 8.29
CA LYS A 28 -7.02 10.06 8.79
C LYS A 28 -8.26 10.15 7.90
N GLU A 29 -8.06 10.04 6.59
CA GLU A 29 -9.13 10.09 5.59
C GLU A 29 -9.88 8.76 5.49
N LEU A 30 -9.24 7.67 5.90
CA LEU A 30 -9.73 6.31 5.72
C LEU A 30 -11.12 6.08 6.35
N LEU A 31 -11.32 6.45 7.62
CA LEU A 31 -12.58 6.16 8.32
C LEU A 31 -13.76 6.97 7.79
N PRO A 32 -13.64 8.29 7.52
CA PRO A 32 -14.70 9.06 6.86
C PRO A 32 -15.06 8.50 5.48
N GLU A 33 -14.05 8.13 4.68
CA GLU A 33 -14.28 7.59 3.33
C GLU A 33 -14.94 6.21 3.38
N VAL A 34 -14.51 5.32 4.27
CA VAL A 34 -15.16 4.02 4.49
C VAL A 34 -16.64 4.21 4.84
N LYS A 35 -16.97 5.14 5.73
CA LYS A 35 -18.35 5.47 6.07
C LYS A 35 -19.14 5.97 4.85
N ASN A 36 -18.53 6.82 4.05
CA ASN A 36 -19.15 7.36 2.83
C ASN A 36 -19.44 6.26 1.80
N LEU A 37 -18.48 5.37 1.53
CA LEU A 37 -18.61 4.24 0.61
C LEU A 37 -19.67 3.21 1.06
N LEU A 38 -19.94 3.13 2.36
CA LEU A 38 -20.94 2.24 2.95
C LEU A 38 -22.29 2.91 3.21
N LYS A 39 -22.47 4.17 2.85
CA LYS A 39 -23.73 4.90 3.03
C LYS A 39 -24.89 4.16 2.38
N GLY A 40 -26.00 3.99 3.13
CA GLY A 40 -27.17 3.23 2.71
C GLY A 40 -27.08 1.72 2.95
N LYS A 41 -25.96 1.24 3.51
CA LYS A 41 -25.74 -0.18 3.84
C LYS A 41 -25.69 -0.43 5.36
N GLU A 42 -26.29 0.45 6.15
CA GLU A 42 -26.23 0.40 7.62
C GLU A 42 -26.83 -0.87 8.21
N ASN A 43 -27.75 -1.52 7.48
CA ASN A 43 -28.38 -2.79 7.88
C ASN A 43 -27.76 -4.02 7.20
N GLU A 44 -26.78 -3.84 6.30
CA GLU A 44 -26.09 -4.94 5.65
C GLU A 44 -24.96 -5.49 6.52
N LYS A 45 -24.57 -6.73 6.27
CA LYS A 45 -23.36 -7.31 6.85
C LYS A 45 -22.13 -6.68 6.21
N ILE A 46 -21.29 -6.09 7.04
CA ILE A 46 -20.01 -5.50 6.67
C ILE A 46 -18.87 -6.35 7.23
N LEU A 47 -17.96 -6.78 6.38
CA LEU A 47 -16.75 -7.50 6.79
C LEU A 47 -15.52 -6.62 6.52
N LEU A 48 -14.81 -6.27 7.58
CA LEU A 48 -13.59 -5.47 7.51
C LEU A 48 -12.35 -6.36 7.50
N TYR A 49 -11.33 -5.94 6.76
CA TYR A 49 -10.02 -6.59 6.81
C TYR A 49 -8.86 -5.58 6.67
N CYS A 50 -7.73 -5.91 7.28
CA CYS A 50 -6.43 -5.25 7.07
C CYS A 50 -5.32 -6.28 7.21
N THR A 51 -4.07 -5.85 7.23
CA THR A 51 -2.90 -6.75 7.29
C THR A 51 -2.90 -7.63 8.54
N GLY A 52 -2.97 -7.04 9.74
CA GLY A 52 -2.90 -7.78 11.02
C GLY A 52 -4.15 -7.68 11.90
N GLY A 53 -5.22 -6.97 11.48
CA GLY A 53 -6.47 -6.83 12.23
C GLY A 53 -6.58 -5.55 13.06
N ILE A 54 -5.50 -4.90 13.48
CA ILE A 54 -5.49 -3.77 14.42
C ILE A 54 -6.28 -2.56 13.91
N ARG A 55 -6.11 -2.18 12.64
CA ARG A 55 -6.86 -1.07 12.02
C ARG A 55 -8.37 -1.36 11.97
N CYS A 56 -8.74 -2.63 11.82
CA CYS A 56 -10.14 -3.06 11.79
C CYS A 56 -10.85 -2.85 13.12
N GLU A 57 -10.18 -2.98 14.26
CA GLU A 57 -10.77 -2.72 15.59
C GLU A 57 -11.26 -1.27 15.71
N LYS A 58 -10.41 -0.32 15.29
CA LYS A 58 -10.78 1.09 15.27
C LYS A 58 -11.90 1.37 14.28
N ALA A 59 -11.82 0.78 13.07
CA ALA A 59 -12.82 0.97 12.02
C ALA A 59 -14.18 0.38 12.40
N SER A 60 -14.23 -0.83 12.99
CA SER A 60 -15.48 -1.45 13.42
C SER A 60 -16.16 -0.61 14.52
N SER A 61 -15.41 -0.16 15.52
CA SER A 61 -15.93 0.72 16.57
C SER A 61 -16.50 2.04 16.01
N TYR A 62 -15.84 2.63 15.03
CA TYR A 62 -16.28 3.84 14.36
C TYR A 62 -17.58 3.62 13.57
N LEU A 63 -17.68 2.53 12.80
CA LEU A 63 -18.86 2.21 12.03
C LEU A 63 -20.08 1.87 12.92
N ILE A 64 -19.88 1.08 13.98
CA ILE A 64 -20.94 0.77 14.95
C ILE A 64 -21.49 2.07 15.58
N LYS A 65 -20.62 2.96 16.02
CA LYS A 65 -21.01 4.29 16.54
C LYS A 65 -21.69 5.16 15.47
N SER A 66 -21.44 4.90 14.19
CA SER A 66 -22.08 5.60 13.06
C SER A 66 -23.41 4.97 12.62
N GLY A 67 -23.91 3.94 13.33
CA GLY A 67 -25.23 3.34 13.10
C GLY A 67 -25.23 2.05 12.26
N PHE A 68 -24.07 1.50 11.89
CA PHE A 68 -23.97 0.21 11.23
C PHE A 68 -24.22 -0.93 12.22
N LYS A 69 -25.11 -1.88 11.88
CA LYS A 69 -25.62 -2.88 12.82
C LYS A 69 -24.86 -4.21 12.83
N ASP A 70 -24.36 -4.64 11.69
CA ASP A 70 -23.64 -5.92 11.52
C ASP A 70 -22.25 -5.68 10.95
N VAL A 71 -21.30 -5.36 11.83
CA VAL A 71 -19.90 -5.10 11.47
C VAL A 71 -19.03 -6.19 12.06
N SER A 72 -18.38 -6.96 11.22
CA SER A 72 -17.46 -8.02 11.55
C SER A 72 -16.07 -7.71 11.02
N GLN A 73 -15.03 -8.33 11.59
CA GLN A 73 -13.66 -8.17 11.10
C GLN A 73 -12.97 -9.52 10.92
N LEU A 74 -12.04 -9.57 9.98
CA LEU A 74 -11.21 -10.74 9.75
C LEU A 74 -10.21 -10.90 10.90
N ARG A 75 -10.43 -11.93 11.72
CA ARG A 75 -9.59 -12.22 12.90
C ARG A 75 -8.13 -12.42 12.49
N GLY A 76 -7.22 -11.66 13.11
CA GLY A 76 -5.79 -11.72 12.82
C GLY A 76 -5.40 -11.19 11.43
N GLY A 77 -6.36 -10.62 10.68
CA GLY A 77 -6.14 -10.01 9.37
C GLY A 77 -5.71 -11.00 8.29
N ILE A 78 -5.14 -10.46 7.21
CA ILE A 78 -4.66 -11.24 6.06
C ILE A 78 -3.56 -12.24 6.49
N ILE A 79 -2.71 -11.86 7.46
CA ILE A 79 -1.62 -12.73 7.94
C ILE A 79 -2.20 -14.04 8.49
N GLN A 80 -3.15 -13.97 9.42
CA GLN A 80 -3.77 -15.17 9.99
C GLN A 80 -4.55 -15.94 8.93
N TYR A 81 -5.27 -15.24 8.06
CA TYR A 81 -5.98 -15.86 6.94
C TYR A 81 -5.04 -16.68 6.04
N ALA A 82 -3.87 -16.12 5.67
CA ALA A 82 -2.87 -16.83 4.84
C ALA A 82 -2.34 -18.11 5.52
N HIS A 83 -2.08 -18.05 6.84
CA HIS A 83 -1.69 -19.23 7.60
C HIS A 83 -2.80 -20.30 7.64
N ASP A 84 -4.05 -19.89 7.85
CA ASP A 84 -5.18 -20.80 7.97
C ASP A 84 -5.49 -21.49 6.64
N ILE A 85 -5.49 -20.79 5.51
CA ILE A 85 -5.71 -21.39 4.19
C ILE A 85 -4.59 -22.36 3.83
N LYS A 86 -3.33 -22.03 4.13
CA LYS A 86 -2.18 -22.90 3.88
C LYS A 86 -2.25 -24.17 4.73
N ARG A 87 -2.57 -24.04 6.02
CA ARG A 87 -2.69 -25.18 6.95
C ARG A 87 -3.81 -26.13 6.58
N ASN A 88 -4.92 -25.61 6.07
CA ASN A 88 -6.11 -26.40 5.73
C ASN A 88 -6.24 -26.71 4.24
N ASP A 89 -5.21 -26.45 3.44
CA ASP A 89 -5.17 -26.67 1.98
C ASP A 89 -6.40 -26.08 1.26
N MET A 90 -6.76 -24.86 1.63
CA MET A 90 -7.93 -24.17 1.07
C MET A 90 -7.52 -23.19 -0.04
N LYS A 91 -8.38 -23.07 -1.06
CA LYS A 91 -8.18 -22.06 -2.10
C LYS A 91 -8.35 -20.65 -1.54
N SER A 92 -7.36 -19.78 -1.78
CA SER A 92 -7.41 -18.38 -1.36
C SER A 92 -8.47 -17.58 -2.12
N LYS A 93 -9.21 -16.75 -1.38
CA LYS A 93 -10.03 -15.64 -1.94
C LYS A 93 -9.27 -14.32 -1.98
N PHE A 94 -8.14 -14.22 -1.29
CA PHE A 94 -7.20 -13.13 -1.41
C PHE A 94 -6.32 -13.35 -2.63
N ARG A 95 -6.03 -12.30 -3.39
CA ARG A 95 -5.21 -12.33 -4.59
C ARG A 95 -4.00 -11.43 -4.43
N GLY A 96 -2.84 -11.89 -4.91
CA GLY A 96 -1.60 -11.14 -4.93
C GLY A 96 -0.78 -11.24 -3.66
N LYS A 97 -0.09 -10.16 -3.30
CA LYS A 97 0.78 -10.02 -2.12
C LYS A 97 0.07 -9.29 -0.98
N ASN A 98 0.30 -9.72 0.24
CA ASN A 98 -0.01 -8.92 1.42
C ASN A 98 1.17 -7.97 1.69
N PHE A 99 0.92 -6.66 1.70
CA PHE A 99 1.94 -5.68 2.08
C PHE A 99 2.30 -5.86 3.55
N VAL A 100 3.61 -5.88 3.84
CA VAL A 100 4.15 -5.98 5.20
C VAL A 100 5.08 -4.80 5.45
N PHE A 101 5.10 -4.32 6.70
CA PHE A 101 5.85 -3.13 7.12
C PHE A 101 7.27 -3.49 7.59
N ASP A 102 7.94 -4.35 6.83
CA ASP A 102 9.34 -4.70 7.04
C ASP A 102 10.10 -4.69 5.70
N ASP A 103 11.40 -5.00 5.71
CA ASP A 103 12.29 -4.93 4.53
C ASP A 103 11.81 -5.78 3.33
N ARG A 104 10.89 -6.71 3.53
CA ARG A 104 10.29 -7.53 2.47
C ARG A 104 9.27 -6.77 1.63
N LEU A 105 8.63 -5.72 2.20
CA LEU A 105 7.56 -4.90 1.62
C LEU A 105 6.38 -5.68 1.04
N GLY A 106 6.37 -7.02 1.15
CA GLY A 106 5.27 -7.87 0.69
C GLY A 106 5.54 -9.35 0.90
N GLU A 107 4.46 -10.07 1.22
CA GLU A 107 4.44 -11.52 1.36
C GLU A 107 3.43 -12.10 0.36
N ARG A 108 3.91 -13.01 -0.51
CA ARG A 108 3.07 -13.61 -1.55
C ARG A 108 2.06 -14.59 -0.95
N ILE A 109 0.78 -14.36 -1.27
CA ILE A 109 -0.32 -15.23 -0.87
C ILE A 109 -0.80 -16.09 -2.05
N THR A 110 -0.89 -15.51 -3.25
CA THR A 110 -1.20 -16.23 -4.49
C THR A 110 -0.28 -15.78 -5.63
N ASP A 111 -0.25 -16.54 -6.73
CA ASP A 111 0.58 -16.22 -7.89
C ASP A 111 0.04 -15.07 -8.75
N ASP A 112 -1.11 -14.53 -8.39
CA ASP A 112 -1.66 -13.35 -9.08
C ASP A 112 -0.71 -12.15 -8.93
N VAL A 113 -0.46 -11.43 -10.02
CA VAL A 113 0.17 -10.10 -10.04
C VAL A 113 -0.90 -9.10 -10.43
N LEU A 114 -1.25 -8.19 -9.50
CA LEU A 114 -2.41 -7.29 -9.66
C LEU A 114 -2.03 -5.87 -10.08
N SER A 115 -0.74 -5.61 -10.24
CA SER A 115 -0.19 -4.28 -10.38
C SER A 115 0.82 -4.22 -11.53
N PHE A 116 1.35 -3.03 -11.76
CA PHE A 116 2.28 -2.75 -12.85
C PHE A 116 3.44 -1.90 -12.34
N CYS A 117 4.60 -2.05 -12.97
CA CYS A 117 5.73 -1.16 -12.76
C CYS A 117 5.32 0.29 -13.07
N HIS A 118 5.50 1.19 -12.11
CA HIS A 118 5.12 2.59 -12.26
C HIS A 118 5.99 3.35 -13.28
N ILE A 119 7.10 2.74 -13.72
CA ILE A 119 8.03 3.33 -14.69
C ILE A 119 7.70 2.85 -16.12
N CYS A 120 7.73 1.53 -16.37
CA CYS A 120 7.58 0.98 -17.71
C CYS A 120 6.21 0.35 -18.00
N GLY A 121 5.36 0.16 -16.98
CA GLY A 121 4.04 -0.47 -17.16
C GLY A 121 4.05 -2.00 -17.25
N ASP A 122 5.20 -2.67 -17.18
CA ASP A 122 5.26 -4.13 -17.14
C ASP A 122 4.57 -4.67 -15.88
N SER A 123 3.96 -5.85 -15.98
CA SER A 123 3.33 -6.53 -14.84
C SER A 123 4.34 -6.72 -13.71
N CYS A 124 4.05 -6.16 -12.54
CA CYS A 124 4.94 -6.14 -11.39
C CYS A 124 4.16 -5.81 -10.12
N ASP A 125 4.54 -6.40 -9.00
CA ASP A 125 3.98 -6.12 -7.67
C ASP A 125 5.07 -5.97 -6.59
N ASP A 126 6.29 -5.58 -7.01
CA ASP A 126 7.41 -5.38 -6.11
C ASP A 126 7.52 -3.90 -5.72
N HIS A 127 7.20 -3.61 -4.47
CA HIS A 127 7.44 -2.30 -3.89
C HIS A 127 8.93 -2.03 -3.71
N THR A 128 9.31 -0.79 -3.93
CA THR A 128 10.68 -0.29 -3.79
C THR A 128 10.63 1.07 -3.13
N ASP A 129 11.43 1.28 -2.10
CA ASP A 129 11.71 2.61 -1.57
C ASP A 129 12.76 3.29 -2.44
N CYS A 130 12.50 4.54 -2.81
CA CYS A 130 13.47 5.31 -3.57
C CYS A 130 14.81 5.39 -2.82
N LYS A 131 15.91 5.01 -3.48
CA LYS A 131 17.26 5.06 -2.89
C LYS A 131 17.77 6.46 -2.58
N ASN A 132 17.09 7.50 -3.07
CA ASN A 132 17.37 8.86 -2.65
C ASN A 132 16.79 9.09 -1.26
N ASP A 133 17.63 9.09 -0.23
CA ASP A 133 17.24 9.35 1.16
C ASP A 133 16.52 10.70 1.41
N ALA A 134 16.51 11.61 0.44
CA ALA A 134 15.76 12.86 0.51
C ALA A 134 14.36 12.73 -0.12
N CYS A 135 14.06 11.60 -0.78
CA CYS A 135 12.80 11.38 -1.50
C CYS A 135 11.86 10.47 -0.73
N HIS A 136 12.31 9.27 -0.36
CA HIS A 136 11.56 8.24 0.39
C HIS A 136 10.19 7.84 -0.22
N ILE A 137 9.97 8.04 -1.53
CA ILE A 137 8.73 7.58 -2.15
C ILE A 137 8.72 6.06 -2.23
N LEU A 138 7.59 5.46 -1.83
CA LEU A 138 7.31 4.05 -2.05
C LEU A 138 6.59 3.89 -3.39
N PHE A 139 7.09 3.02 -4.27
CA PHE A 139 6.52 2.81 -5.60
C PHE A 139 6.76 1.39 -6.09
N ILE A 140 6.08 0.98 -7.15
CA ILE A 140 6.25 -0.35 -7.74
C ILE A 140 7.26 -0.28 -8.88
N GLN A 141 8.29 -1.10 -8.80
CA GLN A 141 9.38 -1.09 -9.77
C GLN A 141 9.80 -2.52 -10.14
N CYS A 142 9.72 -2.86 -11.44
CA CYS A 142 10.19 -4.15 -11.93
C CYS A 142 11.73 -4.25 -11.89
N GLU A 143 12.25 -5.46 -11.92
CA GLU A 143 13.67 -5.73 -11.81
C GLU A 143 14.51 -5.05 -12.92
N LYS A 144 13.97 -4.93 -14.15
CA LYS A 144 14.63 -4.19 -15.24
C LYS A 144 14.81 -2.72 -14.91
N CYS A 145 13.72 -2.06 -14.47
CA CYS A 145 13.76 -0.65 -14.10
C CYS A 145 14.60 -0.43 -12.84
N LYS A 146 14.56 -1.36 -11.89
CA LYS A 146 15.38 -1.27 -10.68
C LYS A 146 16.88 -1.28 -11.01
N LYS A 147 17.31 -2.11 -11.95
CA LYS A 147 18.69 -2.11 -12.45
C LYS A 147 19.02 -0.85 -13.23
N LEU A 148 18.15 -0.42 -14.15
CA LEU A 148 18.38 0.73 -15.02
C LEU A 148 18.47 2.04 -14.24
N TYR A 149 17.63 2.23 -13.24
CA TYR A 149 17.51 3.46 -12.46
C TYR A 149 18.06 3.34 -11.03
N ASN A 150 18.85 2.29 -10.74
CA ASN A 150 19.47 2.03 -9.44
C ASN A 150 18.49 2.08 -8.25
N GLY A 151 17.24 1.68 -8.44
CA GLY A 151 16.19 1.71 -7.40
C GLY A 151 15.69 3.11 -7.08
N CYS A 152 15.90 4.09 -7.96
CA CYS A 152 15.37 5.44 -7.83
C CYS A 152 14.07 5.62 -8.59
N CYS A 153 13.24 6.58 -8.15
CA CYS A 153 11.95 6.86 -8.74
C CYS A 153 11.99 7.87 -9.89
N SER A 154 13.12 8.54 -10.10
CA SER A 154 13.37 9.49 -11.18
C SER A 154 14.84 9.61 -11.47
N ILE A 155 15.20 10.20 -12.64
CA ILE A 155 16.59 10.51 -13.01
C ILE A 155 17.18 11.48 -12.00
N GLU A 156 16.45 12.51 -11.58
CA GLU A 156 16.92 13.46 -10.57
C GLU A 156 17.27 12.77 -9.25
N CYS A 157 16.45 11.78 -8.83
CA CYS A 157 16.74 11.00 -7.64
C CYS A 157 17.97 10.10 -7.83
N GLN A 158 18.18 9.55 -9.03
CA GLN A 158 19.36 8.75 -9.36
C GLN A 158 20.63 9.59 -9.33
N ASP A 159 20.60 10.79 -9.93
CA ASP A 159 21.73 11.73 -9.92
C ASP A 159 22.06 12.20 -8.50
N PHE A 160 21.03 12.52 -7.71
CA PHE A 160 21.21 12.89 -6.31
C PHE A 160 21.82 11.75 -5.48
N ALA A 161 21.34 10.52 -5.64
CA ALA A 161 21.84 9.36 -4.93
C ALA A 161 23.29 9.00 -5.32
N ALA A 162 23.73 9.37 -6.53
CA ALA A 162 25.09 9.17 -7.00
C ALA A 162 26.10 10.17 -6.40
N LEU A 163 25.64 11.27 -5.79
CA LEU A 163 26.51 12.26 -5.17
C LEU A 163 27.23 11.71 -3.92
N PRO A 164 28.42 12.20 -3.59
CA PRO A 164 29.06 11.88 -2.32
C PRO A 164 28.17 12.23 -1.12
N ILE A 165 28.18 11.38 -0.08
CA ILE A 165 27.31 11.53 1.11
C ILE A 165 27.40 12.92 1.75
N LYS A 166 28.62 13.52 1.77
CA LYS A 166 28.82 14.89 2.30
C LYS A 166 28.04 15.93 1.51
N GLN A 167 28.00 15.79 0.17
CA GLN A 167 27.21 16.68 -0.70
C GLN A 167 25.71 16.47 -0.53
N GLN A 168 25.26 15.20 -0.48
CA GLN A 168 23.86 14.89 -0.22
C GLN A 168 23.38 15.52 1.09
N LYS A 169 24.15 15.39 2.19
CA LYS A 169 23.83 16.00 3.49
C LYS A 169 23.75 17.53 3.43
N LYS A 170 24.62 18.20 2.64
CA LYS A 170 24.58 19.65 2.44
C LYS A 170 23.32 20.07 1.68
N LEU A 171 22.98 19.37 0.59
CA LEU A 171 21.85 19.68 -0.26
C LEU A 171 20.49 19.38 0.43
N ARG A 172 20.44 18.40 1.34
CA ARG A 172 19.23 18.13 2.15
C ARG A 172 18.88 19.24 3.13
N LYS A 173 19.86 20.07 3.52
CA LYS A 173 19.66 21.20 4.43
C LYS A 173 19.24 22.47 3.70
N ASP A 174 19.20 22.45 2.38
CA ASP A 174 18.79 23.58 1.57
C ASP A 174 17.25 23.69 1.55
N PRO A 175 16.65 24.72 2.17
CA PRO A 175 15.19 24.86 2.25
C PRO A 175 14.51 24.99 0.88
N GLU A 176 15.21 25.49 -0.14
CA GLU A 176 14.68 25.63 -1.50
C GLU A 176 14.64 24.31 -2.28
N ARG A 177 15.31 23.27 -1.79
CA ARG A 177 15.42 21.95 -2.41
C ARG A 177 14.70 20.84 -1.66
N ILE A 178 13.85 21.14 -0.69
CA ILE A 178 13.10 20.12 0.05
C ILE A 178 12.09 19.48 -0.91
N ILE A 179 12.56 18.42 -1.56
CA ILE A 179 11.65 17.41 -2.16
C ILE A 179 11.13 16.57 -1.00
N SER A 180 10.17 17.12 -0.27
CA SER A 180 9.47 16.39 0.77
C SER A 180 8.43 15.47 0.11
N ARG A 181 8.88 14.45 -0.59
CA ARG A 181 8.01 13.34 -0.97
C ARG A 181 8.07 12.36 0.19
N THR A 182 6.98 12.24 0.90
CA THR A 182 6.88 11.30 2.01
C THR A 182 6.46 9.93 1.49
N PHE A 183 6.73 8.90 2.26
CA PHE A 183 6.25 7.52 2.07
C PHE A 183 4.73 7.44 1.75
N PHE A 184 3.97 8.45 2.11
CA PHE A 184 2.52 8.55 1.93
C PHE A 184 2.08 9.20 0.61
N ASP A 185 2.98 9.70 -0.21
CA ASP A 185 2.66 10.26 -1.54
C ASP A 185 2.53 9.14 -2.59
N SER A 186 1.87 8.04 -2.23
CA SER A 186 1.70 6.85 -3.08
C SER A 186 0.91 7.12 -4.37
N ARG A 187 0.18 8.25 -4.45
CA ARG A 187 -0.50 8.70 -5.67
C ARG A 187 0.44 9.35 -6.67
N ILE A 188 1.60 9.81 -6.24
CA ILE A 188 2.59 10.39 -7.14
C ILE A 188 3.34 9.23 -7.79
N LYS A 189 2.87 8.81 -8.95
CA LYS A 189 3.61 7.83 -9.75
C LYS A 189 4.90 8.45 -10.23
N PRO A 190 6.03 7.73 -10.15
CA PRO A 190 7.30 8.22 -10.67
C PRO A 190 7.19 8.53 -12.16
N ARG A 191 7.86 9.60 -12.58
CA ARG A 191 8.01 9.94 -14.00
C ARG A 191 9.49 9.91 -14.32
N MET A 192 9.84 9.12 -15.35
CA MET A 192 11.21 9.02 -15.84
C MET A 192 11.41 9.77 -17.17
N ASP A 193 10.42 10.51 -17.60
CA ASP A 193 10.30 11.14 -18.92
C ASP A 193 10.89 12.55 -18.97
N THR A 194 11.91 12.84 -18.17
CA THR A 194 12.65 14.12 -18.30
C THR A 194 14.09 13.94 -17.97
#